data_5724855dfd14ecb93fb411a414dc9cbb
#
_entry.id   5724855dfd14ecb93fb411a414dc9cbb
#
_cell.length_a   1.000
_cell.length_b   1.000
_cell.length_c   1.000
_cell.angle_alpha   90.00
_cell.angle_beta   90.00
_cell.angle_gamma   90.00
#
_symmetry.space_group_name_H-M   'P 1'
#
loop_
_entity.id
_entity.type
_entity.pdbx_description
1 polymer ?
#
loop_
_entity_poly.entity_id
_entity_poly.type
_entity_poly.pdbx_seq_one_letter_code
_entity_poly.pdbx_strand_id
1 'polypeptide(L)'
;ENYFGQGNQKVLLFVGRLAEKKGVCYAIEALRNVEDAMLVIAGDGPLREELQRQADKVMRETGKKIVFLGAKTHEELKKIYASADLFVMPSITAKDGDKEGFGLVILEAFASGLPIVASRSGGITDIVKDGVNGFLVEEKDAGGMAEQIDRLLKDEEIYNKMQTEAKKSAQQY
;
A
#
# COMPACT_ATOMS: atom_id res chain seq x y z
N GLU A 1 -19.37 5.91 -5.55
CA GLU A 1 -18.57 6.74 -6.49
C GLU A 1 -17.09 6.41 -6.31
N ASN A 2 -16.43 6.01 -7.38
CA ASN A 2 -15.00 5.75 -7.34
C ASN A 2 -14.24 7.09 -7.27
N TYR A 3 -13.50 7.32 -6.21
CA TYR A 3 -12.75 8.57 -5.97
C TYR A 3 -11.71 8.86 -7.08
N PHE A 4 -11.23 7.82 -7.76
CA PHE A 4 -10.16 7.94 -8.78
C PHE A 4 -10.65 7.90 -10.23
N GLY A 5 -11.96 7.95 -10.45
CA GLY A 5 -12.58 7.96 -11.77
C GLY A 5 -12.93 6.57 -12.33
N GLN A 6 -13.52 6.55 -13.51
CA GLN A 6 -13.91 5.31 -14.19
C GLN A 6 -12.73 4.75 -14.99
N GLY A 7 -11.94 3.91 -14.35
CA GLY A 7 -10.89 3.15 -15.02
C GLY A 7 -10.95 1.68 -14.62
N ASN A 8 -10.54 0.79 -15.51
CA ASN A 8 -10.44 -0.65 -15.20
C ASN A 8 -9.19 -1.01 -14.40
N GLN A 9 -8.32 -0.03 -14.12
CA GLN A 9 -7.09 -0.26 -13.36
C GLN A 9 -7.40 -0.50 -11.89
N LYS A 10 -6.70 -1.45 -11.30
CA LYS A 10 -6.71 -1.68 -9.86
C LYS A 10 -5.96 -0.57 -9.14
N VAL A 11 -6.48 -0.17 -7.99
CA VAL A 11 -5.92 0.91 -7.19
C VAL A 11 -5.15 0.35 -6.00
N LEU A 12 -3.83 0.53 -6.03
CA LEU A 12 -2.95 0.28 -4.90
C LEU A 12 -2.88 1.57 -4.07
N LEU A 13 -3.09 1.47 -2.77
CA LEU A 13 -3.12 2.64 -1.88
C LEU A 13 -2.02 2.56 -0.84
N PHE A 14 -1.28 3.64 -0.68
CA PHE A 14 -0.44 3.94 0.47
C PHE A 14 -1.00 5.15 1.21
N VAL A 15 -1.04 5.09 2.53
CA VAL A 15 -1.40 6.20 3.41
C VAL A 15 -0.35 6.35 4.50
N GLY A 16 0.23 7.53 4.61
CA GLY A 16 1.19 7.82 5.68
C GLY A 16 2.11 8.99 5.38
N ARG A 17 2.99 9.29 6.35
CA ARG A 17 4.01 10.31 6.21
C ARG A 17 5.06 9.85 5.19
N LEU A 18 5.49 10.78 4.34
CA LEU A 18 6.55 10.50 3.35
C LEU A 18 7.93 10.68 3.99
N ALA A 19 8.30 9.70 4.80
CA ALA A 19 9.55 9.63 5.55
C ALA A 19 10.27 8.30 5.28
N GLU A 20 11.56 8.23 5.60
CA GLU A 20 12.41 7.07 5.27
C GLU A 20 11.81 5.73 5.71
N LYS A 21 11.37 5.61 6.95
CA LYS A 21 10.85 4.35 7.49
C LYS A 21 9.59 3.84 6.80
N LYS A 22 8.88 4.68 6.07
CA LYS A 22 7.68 4.28 5.32
C LYS A 22 7.99 3.55 4.02
N GLY A 23 9.20 3.68 3.48
CA GLY A 23 9.68 2.89 2.35
C GLY A 23 8.92 3.08 1.05
N VAL A 24 8.25 4.21 0.84
CA VAL A 24 7.38 4.45 -0.32
C VAL A 24 8.12 4.26 -1.65
N CYS A 25 9.42 4.52 -1.69
CA CYS A 25 10.24 4.29 -2.90
C CYS A 25 10.17 2.84 -3.39
N TYR A 26 10.00 1.88 -2.50
CA TYR A 26 9.88 0.46 -2.87
C TYR A 26 8.51 0.12 -3.45
N ALA A 27 7.44 0.77 -3.01
CA ALA A 27 6.12 0.65 -3.63
C ALA A 27 6.11 1.26 -5.04
N ILE A 28 6.74 2.40 -5.23
CA ILE A 28 6.90 3.03 -6.55
C ILE A 28 7.66 2.10 -7.49
N GLU A 29 8.76 1.52 -7.03
CA GLU A 29 9.55 0.60 -7.83
C GLU A 29 8.81 -0.72 -8.13
N ALA A 30 8.08 -1.25 -7.15
CA ALA A 30 7.26 -2.45 -7.33
C ALA A 30 6.22 -2.29 -8.45
N LEU A 31 5.64 -1.10 -8.60
CA LEU A 31 4.62 -0.83 -9.61
C LEU A 31 5.10 -1.12 -11.04
N ARG A 32 6.40 -1.03 -11.31
CA ARG A 32 6.98 -1.36 -12.62
C ARG A 32 6.56 -2.73 -13.12
N ASN A 33 6.43 -3.68 -12.21
CA ASN A 33 6.17 -5.09 -12.53
C ASN A 33 4.77 -5.55 -12.09
N VAL A 34 3.86 -4.63 -11.80
CA VAL A 34 2.45 -4.93 -11.50
C VAL A 34 1.62 -4.59 -12.74
N GLU A 35 0.81 -5.54 -13.19
CA GLU A 35 -0.06 -5.35 -14.36
C GLU A 35 -1.36 -4.61 -13.97
N ASP A 36 -1.85 -3.77 -14.88
CA ASP A 36 -3.16 -3.12 -14.81
C ASP A 36 -3.50 -2.44 -13.48
N ALA A 37 -2.50 -1.83 -12.85
CA ALA A 37 -2.64 -1.14 -11.59
C ALA A 37 -2.07 0.27 -11.62
N MET A 38 -2.63 1.12 -10.76
CA MET A 38 -2.11 2.44 -10.45
C MET A 38 -1.76 2.53 -8.96
N LEU A 39 -0.83 3.41 -8.61
CA LEU A 39 -0.46 3.68 -7.23
C LEU A 39 -0.97 5.04 -6.80
N VAL A 40 -1.68 5.08 -5.69
CA VAL A 40 -2.16 6.29 -5.04
C VAL A 40 -1.44 6.47 -3.71
N ILE A 41 -0.84 7.62 -3.51
CA ILE A 41 -0.04 7.97 -2.34
C ILE A 41 -0.74 9.12 -1.63
N ALA A 42 -1.33 8.86 -0.47
CA ALA A 42 -1.98 9.85 0.38
C ALA A 42 -1.09 10.16 1.59
N GLY A 43 -0.65 11.38 1.68
CA GLY A 43 0.24 11.85 2.74
C GLY A 43 1.24 12.87 2.23
N ASP A 44 1.98 13.44 3.15
CA ASP A 44 3.06 14.40 2.87
C ASP A 44 4.25 14.13 3.80
N GLY A 45 5.37 14.73 3.51
CA GLY A 45 6.57 14.58 4.33
C GLY A 45 7.85 15.01 3.62
N PRO A 46 8.99 14.87 4.30
CA PRO A 46 10.28 15.40 3.80
C PRO A 46 10.75 14.74 2.50
N LEU A 47 10.31 13.53 2.17
CA LEU A 47 10.72 12.83 0.95
C LEU A 47 9.81 13.10 -0.25
N ARG A 48 8.82 13.99 -0.13
CA ARG A 48 7.82 14.25 -1.19
C ARG A 48 8.46 14.53 -2.55
N GLU A 49 9.42 15.45 -2.61
CA GLU A 49 10.03 15.83 -3.89
C GLU A 49 10.87 14.70 -4.49
N GLU A 50 11.63 13.99 -3.67
CA GLU A 50 12.44 12.85 -4.10
C GLU A 50 11.55 11.72 -4.66
N LEU A 51 10.48 11.39 -3.95
CA LEU A 51 9.51 10.38 -4.38
C LEU A 51 8.77 10.80 -5.65
N GLN A 52 8.45 12.09 -5.79
CA GLN A 52 7.83 12.60 -7.02
C GLN A 52 8.77 12.44 -8.22
N ARG A 53 10.06 12.75 -8.08
CA ARG A 53 11.05 12.55 -9.15
C ARG A 53 11.16 11.07 -9.55
N GLN A 54 11.19 10.18 -8.56
CA GLN A 54 11.20 8.73 -8.82
C GLN A 54 9.93 8.28 -9.55
N ALA A 55 8.77 8.74 -9.09
CA ALA A 55 7.48 8.43 -9.70
C ALA A 55 7.40 8.94 -11.15
N ASP A 56 7.84 10.15 -11.41
CA ASP A 56 7.88 10.72 -12.76
C ASP A 56 8.73 9.87 -13.71
N LYS A 57 9.87 9.38 -13.22
CA LYS A 57 10.73 8.48 -13.99
C LYS A 57 10.03 7.17 -14.30
N VAL A 58 9.41 6.53 -13.30
CA VAL A 58 8.67 5.27 -13.49
C VAL A 58 7.52 5.46 -14.47
N MET A 59 6.76 6.55 -14.34
CA MET A 59 5.66 6.85 -15.26
C MET A 59 6.13 7.05 -16.69
N ARG A 60 7.24 7.75 -16.91
CA ARG A 60 7.82 7.92 -18.27
C ARG A 60 8.30 6.61 -18.88
N GLU A 61 8.94 5.77 -18.08
CA GLU A 61 9.55 4.52 -18.56
C GLU A 61 8.54 3.40 -18.78
N THR A 62 7.41 3.40 -18.04
CA THR A 62 6.47 2.27 -18.02
C THR A 62 5.07 2.60 -18.49
N GLY A 63 4.70 3.88 -18.56
CA GLY A 63 3.31 4.31 -18.79
C GLY A 63 2.37 4.07 -17.61
N LYS A 64 2.88 3.62 -16.46
CA LYS A 64 2.08 3.43 -15.24
C LYS A 64 1.59 4.76 -14.69
N LYS A 65 0.54 4.73 -13.88
CA LYS A 65 -0.03 5.92 -13.24
C LYS A 65 0.28 5.93 -11.74
N ILE A 66 0.85 7.04 -11.27
CA ILE A 66 1.13 7.28 -9.86
C ILE A 66 0.54 8.66 -9.50
N VAL A 67 -0.25 8.71 -8.44
CA VAL A 67 -0.94 9.93 -8.01
C VAL A 67 -0.55 10.27 -6.58
N PHE A 68 -0.03 11.46 -6.36
CA PHE A 68 0.20 12.02 -5.03
C PHE A 68 -0.98 12.91 -4.64
N LEU A 69 -1.68 12.57 -3.57
CA LEU A 69 -2.84 13.32 -3.11
C LEU A 69 -2.51 14.39 -2.07
N GLY A 70 -1.30 14.36 -1.49
CA GLY A 70 -0.96 15.20 -0.34
C GLY A 70 -1.64 14.73 0.94
N ALA A 71 -1.54 15.53 2.00
CA ALA A 71 -2.21 15.27 3.25
C ALA A 71 -3.73 15.35 3.09
N LYS A 72 -4.46 14.41 3.71
CA LYS A 72 -5.92 14.29 3.60
C LYS A 72 -6.56 14.29 4.98
N THR A 73 -7.77 14.82 5.05
CA THR A 73 -8.60 14.74 6.26
C THR A 73 -9.08 13.30 6.49
N HIS A 74 -9.50 13.03 7.70
CA HIS A 74 -10.04 11.71 8.04
C HIS A 74 -11.26 11.33 7.18
N GLU A 75 -12.14 12.28 6.89
CA GLU A 75 -13.31 12.06 6.02
C GLU A 75 -12.93 11.79 4.56
N GLU A 76 -11.91 12.48 4.05
CA GLU A 76 -11.37 12.19 2.72
C GLU A 76 -10.72 10.81 2.67
N LEU A 77 -9.95 10.44 3.69
CA LEU A 77 -9.32 9.12 3.77
C LEU A 77 -10.32 7.97 3.74
N LYS A 78 -11.47 8.09 4.41
CA LYS A 78 -12.53 7.08 4.33
C LYS A 78 -12.98 6.80 2.89
N LYS A 79 -13.15 7.84 2.10
CA LYS A 79 -13.53 7.71 0.67
C LYS A 79 -12.41 7.11 -0.16
N ILE A 80 -11.17 7.48 0.14
CA ILE A 80 -9.98 6.97 -0.54
C ILE A 80 -9.82 5.47 -0.26
N TYR A 81 -9.89 5.04 1.00
CA TYR A 81 -9.86 3.61 1.35
C TYR A 81 -10.98 2.83 0.66
N ALA A 82 -12.20 3.37 0.64
CA ALA A 82 -13.34 2.72 -0.01
C ALA A 82 -13.19 2.58 -1.53
N SER A 83 -12.33 3.38 -2.15
CA SER A 83 -12.07 3.38 -3.60
C SER A 83 -10.84 2.57 -4.01
N ALA A 84 -10.10 2.04 -3.06
CA ALA A 84 -8.89 1.25 -3.31
C ALA A 84 -9.21 -0.25 -3.41
N ASP A 85 -8.33 -0.99 -4.05
CA ASP A 85 -8.43 -2.45 -4.18
C ASP A 85 -7.46 -3.19 -3.26
N LEU A 86 -6.33 -2.58 -2.94
CA LEU A 86 -5.28 -3.18 -2.14
C LEU A 86 -4.48 -2.10 -1.42
N PHE A 87 -4.09 -2.36 -0.18
CA PHE A 87 -3.25 -1.48 0.60
C PHE A 87 -1.80 -1.97 0.56
N VAL A 88 -0.85 -1.06 0.34
CA VAL A 88 0.58 -1.38 0.36
C VAL A 88 1.26 -0.67 1.53
N MET A 89 2.09 -1.41 2.27
CA MET A 89 2.84 -0.86 3.40
C MET A 89 4.30 -1.32 3.35
N PRO A 90 5.13 -0.61 2.56
CA PRO A 90 6.50 -1.01 2.25
C PRO A 90 7.51 -0.55 3.29
N SER A 91 7.12 -0.44 4.54
CA SER A 91 7.94 0.10 5.62
C SER A 91 9.28 -0.61 5.76
N ILE A 92 10.30 0.14 6.16
CA ILE A 92 11.65 -0.36 6.39
C ILE A 92 12.16 0.08 7.75
N THR A 93 13.22 -0.53 8.20
CA THR A 93 14.04 -0.01 9.30
C THR A 93 14.86 1.15 8.73
N ALA A 94 14.68 2.35 9.26
CA ALA A 94 15.42 3.54 8.86
C ALA A 94 16.89 3.45 9.29
N LYS A 95 17.75 4.30 8.72
CA LYS A 95 19.18 4.33 9.02
C LYS A 95 19.50 4.56 10.49
N ASP A 96 18.66 5.32 11.19
CA ASP A 96 18.76 5.58 12.63
C ASP A 96 18.18 4.45 13.51
N GLY A 97 17.66 3.37 12.89
CA GLY A 97 17.01 2.25 13.58
C GLY A 97 15.52 2.44 13.83
N ASP A 98 14.92 3.56 13.43
CA ASP A 98 13.48 3.79 13.58
C ASP A 98 12.68 2.80 12.72
N LYS A 99 11.62 2.25 13.30
CA LYS A 99 10.75 1.24 12.68
C LYS A 99 9.29 1.64 12.83
N GLU A 100 8.44 0.96 12.06
CA GLU A 100 7.00 1.09 12.23
C GLU A 100 6.56 0.64 13.63
N GLY A 101 5.72 1.45 14.26
CA GLY A 101 5.10 1.11 15.54
C GLY A 101 3.85 0.25 15.34
N PHE A 102 2.71 0.73 15.83
CA PHE A 102 1.45 -0.04 15.80
C PHE A 102 0.71 0.02 14.46
N GLY A 103 1.06 0.79 13.50
CA GLY A 103 0.44 0.80 12.17
C GLY A 103 -1.08 1.00 12.14
N LEU A 104 -1.59 2.10 12.72
CA LEU A 104 -3.03 2.42 12.72
C LEU A 104 -3.66 2.40 11.32
N VAL A 105 -2.91 2.79 10.30
CA VAL A 105 -3.37 2.75 8.90
C VAL A 105 -3.70 1.35 8.41
N ILE A 106 -3.07 0.31 8.97
CA ILE A 106 -3.39 -1.09 8.68
C ILE A 106 -4.81 -1.40 9.15
N LEU A 107 -5.17 -0.96 10.36
CA LEU A 107 -6.51 -1.20 10.90
C LEU A 107 -7.56 -0.45 10.10
N GLU A 108 -7.27 0.74 9.64
CA GLU A 108 -8.15 1.52 8.78
C GLU A 108 -8.36 0.81 7.43
N ALA A 109 -7.28 0.29 6.83
CA ALA A 109 -7.35 -0.50 5.61
C ALA A 109 -8.18 -1.77 5.81
N PHE A 110 -7.95 -2.51 6.89
CA PHE A 110 -8.71 -3.71 7.24
C PHE A 110 -10.19 -3.42 7.45
N ALA A 111 -10.52 -2.34 8.16
CA ALA A 111 -11.90 -1.90 8.36
C ALA A 111 -12.62 -1.59 7.04
N SER A 112 -11.86 -1.14 6.04
CA SER A 112 -12.37 -0.89 4.69
C SER A 112 -12.38 -2.16 3.80
N GLY A 113 -11.97 -3.28 4.35
CA GLY A 113 -11.91 -4.56 3.63
C GLY A 113 -10.79 -4.68 2.63
N LEU A 114 -9.69 -3.95 2.80
CA LEU A 114 -8.55 -4.02 1.90
C LEU A 114 -7.56 -5.11 2.35
N PRO A 115 -7.26 -6.08 1.50
CA PRO A 115 -6.09 -6.93 1.70
C PRO A 115 -4.81 -6.09 1.67
N ILE A 116 -3.76 -6.53 2.37
CA ILE A 116 -2.52 -5.78 2.51
C ILE A 116 -1.35 -6.58 1.94
N VAL A 117 -0.48 -5.91 1.20
CA VAL A 117 0.88 -6.38 0.95
C VAL A 117 1.83 -5.45 1.70
N ALA A 118 2.56 -6.00 2.65
CA ALA A 118 3.41 -5.24 3.55
C ALA A 118 4.79 -5.88 3.70
N SER A 119 5.75 -5.10 4.18
CA SER A 119 7.07 -5.63 4.56
C SER A 119 7.07 -6.16 6.00
N ARG A 120 7.95 -7.11 6.27
CA ARG A 120 8.22 -7.63 7.62
C ARG A 120 9.03 -6.61 8.41
N SER A 121 8.39 -5.56 8.88
CA SER A 121 9.07 -4.45 9.57
C SER A 121 8.30 -4.03 10.81
N GLY A 122 9.00 -3.91 11.94
CA GLY A 122 8.45 -3.40 13.19
C GLY A 122 7.16 -4.11 13.61
N GLY A 123 6.16 -3.35 14.05
CA GLY A 123 4.87 -3.87 14.53
C GLY A 123 3.91 -4.37 13.47
N ILE A 124 4.28 -4.29 12.18
CA ILE A 124 3.41 -4.78 11.08
C ILE A 124 3.13 -6.27 11.25
N THR A 125 4.13 -7.06 11.63
CA THR A 125 4.02 -8.52 11.78
C THR A 125 3.10 -8.96 12.92
N ASP A 126 2.80 -8.06 13.84
CA ASP A 126 1.85 -8.33 14.93
C ASP A 126 0.40 -8.30 14.43
N ILE A 127 0.14 -7.51 13.38
CA ILE A 127 -1.19 -7.27 12.84
C ILE A 127 -1.43 -8.03 11.54
N VAL A 128 -0.48 -7.97 10.60
CA VAL A 128 -0.59 -8.68 9.31
C VAL A 128 -0.10 -10.11 9.47
N LYS A 129 -0.98 -11.06 9.18
CA LYS A 129 -0.70 -12.50 9.22
C LYS A 129 -0.54 -12.99 7.79
N ASP A 130 0.67 -13.41 7.46
CA ASP A 130 1.06 -13.83 6.11
C ASP A 130 0.18 -14.97 5.58
N GLY A 131 -0.40 -14.76 4.41
CA GLY A 131 -1.31 -15.72 3.78
C GLY A 131 -2.74 -15.74 4.36
N VAL A 132 -3.05 -14.91 5.36
CA VAL A 132 -4.36 -14.86 6.02
C VAL A 132 -5.09 -13.56 5.70
N ASN A 133 -4.64 -12.45 6.24
CA ASN A 133 -5.25 -11.13 6.03
C ASN A 133 -4.41 -10.21 5.13
N GLY A 134 -3.29 -10.72 4.63
CA GLY A 134 -2.37 -10.03 3.73
C GLY A 134 -1.19 -10.92 3.38
N PHE A 135 -0.25 -10.37 2.62
CA PHE A 135 1.04 -10.99 2.35
C PHE A 135 2.17 -10.15 2.92
N LEU A 136 3.18 -10.82 3.45
CA LEU A 136 4.40 -10.19 3.96
C LEU A 136 5.58 -10.51 3.04
N VAL A 137 6.39 -9.49 2.78
CA VAL A 137 7.65 -9.61 2.03
C VAL A 137 8.79 -9.05 2.87
N GLU A 138 10.03 -9.36 2.51
CA GLU A 138 11.18 -8.77 3.20
C GLU A 138 11.27 -7.25 2.94
N GLU A 139 11.88 -6.52 3.88
CA GLU A 139 12.15 -5.10 3.69
C GLU A 139 12.95 -4.86 2.40
N LYS A 140 12.62 -3.79 1.68
CA LYS A 140 13.32 -3.35 0.46
C LYS A 140 13.18 -4.32 -0.73
N ASP A 141 12.29 -5.29 -0.65
CA ASP A 141 12.05 -6.26 -1.72
C ASP A 141 10.90 -5.80 -2.64
N ALA A 142 11.19 -4.86 -3.53
CA ALA A 142 10.21 -4.37 -4.51
C ALA A 142 9.72 -5.47 -5.46
N GLY A 143 10.60 -6.38 -5.86
CA GLY A 143 10.24 -7.52 -6.72
C GLY A 143 9.27 -8.47 -6.05
N GLY A 144 9.55 -8.86 -4.80
CA GLY A 144 8.65 -9.70 -4.01
C GLY A 144 7.31 -9.02 -3.74
N MET A 145 7.32 -7.71 -3.49
CA MET A 145 6.11 -6.93 -3.33
C MET A 145 5.24 -6.96 -4.59
N ALA A 146 5.83 -6.71 -5.75
CA ALA A 146 5.12 -6.77 -7.04
C ALA A 146 4.51 -8.14 -7.29
N GLU A 147 5.24 -9.22 -6.99
CA GLU A 147 4.77 -10.60 -7.15
C GLU A 147 3.54 -10.88 -6.27
N GLN A 148 3.56 -10.48 -5.01
CA GLN A 148 2.42 -10.70 -4.11
C GLN A 148 1.22 -9.82 -4.46
N ILE A 149 1.44 -8.59 -4.93
CA ILE A 149 0.38 -7.72 -5.44
C ILE A 149 -0.30 -8.36 -6.65
N ASP A 150 0.46 -8.79 -7.64
CA ASP A 150 -0.09 -9.46 -8.83
C ASP A 150 -0.87 -10.73 -8.46
N ARG A 151 -0.34 -11.52 -7.55
CA ARG A 151 -1.01 -12.73 -7.06
C ARG A 151 -2.39 -12.42 -6.48
N LEU A 152 -2.50 -11.40 -5.62
CA LEU A 152 -3.77 -10.97 -5.05
C LEU A 152 -4.74 -10.44 -6.11
N LEU A 153 -4.26 -9.63 -7.03
CA LEU A 153 -5.12 -8.98 -8.02
C LEU A 153 -5.61 -9.93 -9.12
N LYS A 154 -4.87 -11.03 -9.38
CA LYS A 154 -5.20 -12.02 -10.40
C LYS A 154 -5.98 -13.22 -9.89
N ASP A 155 -5.93 -13.50 -8.59
CA ASP A 155 -6.62 -14.63 -7.97
C ASP A 155 -7.80 -14.14 -7.12
N GLU A 156 -8.98 -14.18 -7.71
CA GLU A 156 -10.22 -13.71 -7.08
C GLU A 156 -10.56 -14.49 -5.80
N GLU A 157 -10.27 -15.79 -5.76
CA GLU A 157 -10.53 -16.61 -4.57
C GLU A 157 -9.65 -16.19 -3.39
N ILE A 158 -8.34 -16.04 -3.63
CA ILE A 158 -7.40 -15.54 -2.61
C ILE A 158 -7.79 -14.14 -2.16
N TYR A 159 -8.11 -13.25 -3.11
CA TYR A 159 -8.52 -11.88 -2.80
C TYR A 159 -9.75 -11.84 -1.89
N ASN A 160 -10.81 -12.54 -2.26
CA ASN A 160 -12.07 -12.55 -1.50
C ASN A 160 -11.89 -13.13 -0.10
N LYS A 161 -11.08 -14.19 0.04
CA LYS A 161 -10.74 -14.79 1.32
C LYS A 161 -9.98 -13.80 2.22
N MET A 162 -8.96 -13.15 1.68
CA MET A 162 -8.18 -12.15 2.44
C MET A 162 -9.02 -10.94 2.80
N GLN A 163 -9.88 -10.47 1.92
CA GLN A 163 -10.80 -9.37 2.21
C GLN A 163 -11.70 -9.71 3.42
N THR A 164 -12.21 -10.91 3.47
CA THR A 164 -13.04 -11.39 4.60
C THR A 164 -12.22 -11.42 5.89
N GLU A 165 -11.02 -11.97 5.85
CA GLU A 165 -10.14 -12.05 7.03
C GLU A 165 -9.63 -10.66 7.46
N ALA A 166 -9.39 -9.74 6.53
CA ALA A 166 -9.06 -8.36 6.83
C ALA A 166 -10.17 -7.68 7.68
N LYS A 167 -11.42 -7.80 7.24
CA LYS A 167 -12.58 -7.26 7.98
C LYS A 167 -12.71 -7.86 9.38
N LYS A 168 -12.49 -9.17 9.52
CA LYS A 168 -12.50 -9.82 10.84
C LYS A 168 -11.36 -9.30 11.73
N SER A 169 -10.17 -9.11 11.15
CA SER A 169 -9.01 -8.61 11.88
C SER A 169 -9.24 -7.21 12.44
N ALA A 170 -9.93 -6.34 11.70
CA ALA A 170 -10.29 -5.00 12.17
C ALA A 170 -11.16 -5.01 13.43
N GLN A 171 -11.95 -6.06 13.63
CA GLN A 171 -12.85 -6.18 14.80
C GLN A 171 -12.13 -6.62 16.08
N GLN A 172 -10.87 -7.05 15.97
CA GLN A 172 -10.09 -7.54 17.11
C GLN A 172 -9.37 -6.42 17.87
N TYR A 173 -9.32 -5.23 17.30
CA TYR A 173 -8.66 -4.04 17.83
C TYR A 173 -9.65 -2.88 17.92
#